data_f5a9319556a72f0ae6330d99f5271f3d
#
_entry.id   f5a9319556a72f0ae6330d99f5271f3d
#
_cell.length_a   1.000
_cell.length_b   1.000
_cell.length_c   1.000
_cell.angle_alpha   90.00
_cell.angle_beta   90.00
_cell.angle_gamma   90.00
#
_symmetry.space_group_name_H-M   'P 1'
#
loop_
_entity.id
_entity.type
_entity.pdbx_description
1 polymer ?
#
loop_
_entity_poly.entity_id
_entity_poly.type
_entity_poly.pdbx_seq_one_letter_code
_entity_poly.pdbx_strand_id
1 'polypeptide(L)'
;MHRRRRTALVLTAAIAAAAPLLTACGNDAHPGAAAVVGGQRITVSQLEERVGEVRAAQRAAVQSDAQYQQAIAGTGTLTRDTLQTMILDRVLHRAAADAGVTVTRREIQEMRSGLEERAGGAKQLETTWLQQYGIPPQRLEENLRLQLEAQKLAEKLGTDTNRPEFWKALSEASKDLNVDLNPRYGTWDVQKSSRADAKTPWVRDVSAAQAQQSM
;
A
#
# COMPACT_ATOMS: atom_id res chain seq x y z
N MET A 1 78.58 -0.18 -17.40
CA MET A 1 77.23 -0.65 -17.84
C MET A 1 76.27 -0.64 -16.61
N HIS A 2 75.81 0.53 -16.22
CA HIS A 2 74.78 0.65 -15.18
C HIS A 2 74.00 1.99 -15.39
N ARG A 3 72.98 1.95 -16.21
CA ARG A 3 71.95 2.98 -16.34
C ARG A 3 70.73 2.41 -17.02
N ARG A 4 69.82 1.84 -16.27
CA ARG A 4 68.41 1.64 -16.69
C ARG A 4 67.66 0.92 -15.55
N ARG A 5 67.32 1.62 -14.47
CA ARG A 5 66.31 1.17 -13.49
C ARG A 5 65.96 2.36 -12.58
N ARG A 6 65.34 3.42 -13.11
CA ARG A 6 64.74 4.50 -12.25
C ARG A 6 63.69 5.28 -13.03
N THR A 7 62.68 4.62 -13.67
CA THR A 7 61.54 5.36 -14.25
C THR A 7 60.26 4.51 -14.28
N ALA A 8 59.97 3.74 -13.24
CA ALA A 8 58.78 2.90 -13.19
C ALA A 8 58.00 3.00 -11.87
N LEU A 9 58.10 4.14 -11.14
CA LEU A 9 57.46 4.25 -9.81
C LEU A 9 56.68 5.58 -9.56
N VAL A 10 56.23 6.27 -10.60
CA VAL A 10 55.50 7.57 -10.42
C VAL A 10 54.12 7.58 -11.07
N LEU A 11 53.60 6.48 -11.61
CA LEU A 11 52.30 6.48 -12.30
C LEU A 11 51.15 5.75 -11.61
N THR A 12 51.29 5.37 -10.33
CA THR A 12 50.22 4.62 -9.60
C THR A 12 49.55 5.39 -8.45
N ALA A 13 49.82 6.69 -8.28
CA ALA A 13 49.27 7.49 -7.15
C ALA A 13 48.13 8.42 -7.53
N ALA A 14 47.60 8.43 -8.77
CA ALA A 14 46.58 9.41 -9.22
C ALA A 14 45.16 8.87 -9.40
N ILE A 15 44.84 7.61 -9.08
CA ILE A 15 43.50 7.03 -9.31
C ILE A 15 42.71 6.82 -8.02
N ALA A 16 43.25 7.09 -6.83
CA ALA A 16 42.60 6.85 -5.57
C ALA A 16 41.76 8.01 -4.98
N ALA A 17 41.61 9.14 -5.70
CA ALA A 17 40.96 10.35 -5.17
C ALA A 17 39.56 10.65 -5.77
N ALA A 18 38.97 9.80 -6.62
CA ALA A 18 37.70 10.06 -7.31
C ALA A 18 36.48 9.28 -6.79
N ALA A 19 36.61 8.56 -5.67
CA ALA A 19 35.56 7.65 -5.20
C ALA A 19 34.58 8.13 -4.11
N PRO A 20 34.61 9.38 -3.53
CA PRO A 20 33.60 9.71 -2.50
C PRO A 20 32.50 10.67 -2.93
N LEU A 21 32.21 10.88 -4.22
CA LEU A 21 31.17 11.85 -4.62
C LEU A 21 29.83 11.23 -5.02
N LEU A 22 29.63 9.93 -4.83
CA LEU A 22 28.36 9.26 -5.19
C LEU A 22 27.44 8.94 -4.01
N THR A 23 27.75 9.38 -2.79
CA THR A 23 26.89 9.09 -1.60
C THR A 23 26.12 10.30 -1.10
N ALA A 24 25.97 11.37 -1.86
CA ALA A 24 25.20 12.55 -1.49
C ALA A 24 23.83 12.60 -2.18
N CYS A 25 23.14 11.46 -2.34
CA CYS A 25 21.70 11.47 -2.54
C CYS A 25 21.07 11.17 -1.18
N GLY A 26 20.53 12.23 -0.56
CA GLY A 26 19.91 12.15 0.75
C GLY A 26 18.86 11.05 0.86
N ASN A 27 18.66 10.55 2.07
CA ASN A 27 17.76 9.47 2.46
C ASN A 27 16.28 9.72 2.14
N ASP A 28 15.92 10.82 1.49
CA ASP A 28 14.53 11.22 1.19
C ASP A 28 14.08 10.93 -0.24
N ALA A 29 14.92 10.32 -1.06
CA ALA A 29 14.54 9.94 -2.41
C ALA A 29 13.92 8.54 -2.43
N HIS A 30 12.62 8.46 -2.70
CA HIS A 30 11.91 7.20 -3.00
C HIS A 30 11.89 6.91 -4.51
N PRO A 31 13.04 6.72 -5.19
CA PRO A 31 13.05 6.52 -6.64
C PRO A 31 12.25 5.26 -6.97
N GLY A 32 11.10 5.44 -7.63
CA GLY A 32 10.20 4.36 -8.01
C GLY A 32 9.41 3.70 -6.88
N ALA A 33 9.49 4.20 -5.63
CA ALA A 33 8.67 3.71 -4.53
C ALA A 33 7.47 4.62 -4.27
N ALA A 34 6.29 4.03 -4.11
CA ALA A 34 5.09 4.69 -3.60
C ALA A 34 5.09 4.75 -2.07
N ALA A 35 5.63 3.72 -1.42
CA ALA A 35 5.87 3.67 0.02
C ALA A 35 7.00 2.70 0.36
N VAL A 36 7.56 2.83 1.56
CA VAL A 36 8.44 1.83 2.20
C VAL A 36 7.80 1.42 3.53
N VAL A 37 7.65 0.13 3.75
CA VAL A 37 7.00 -0.44 4.93
C VAL A 37 7.86 -1.58 5.46
N GLY A 38 8.41 -1.46 6.65
CA GLY A 38 9.32 -2.45 7.22
C GLY A 38 10.57 -2.67 6.37
N GLY A 39 11.10 -1.61 5.75
CA GLY A 39 12.24 -1.68 4.82
C GLY A 39 11.92 -2.27 3.45
N GLN A 40 10.68 -2.73 3.21
CA GLN A 40 10.24 -3.27 1.92
C GLN A 40 9.49 -2.21 1.11
N ARG A 41 9.87 -2.06 -0.14
CA ARG A 41 9.22 -1.10 -1.06
C ARG A 41 7.86 -1.61 -1.54
N ILE A 42 6.90 -0.69 -1.62
CA ILE A 42 5.75 -0.77 -2.52
C ILE A 42 6.13 0.12 -3.70
N THR A 43 6.41 -0.49 -4.85
CA THR A 43 6.82 0.29 -6.03
C THR A 43 5.62 0.98 -6.68
N VAL A 44 5.89 2.06 -7.42
CA VAL A 44 4.85 2.72 -8.24
C VAL A 44 4.25 1.74 -9.22
N SER A 45 5.06 0.88 -9.85
CA SER A 45 4.55 -0.14 -10.79
C SER A 45 3.61 -1.15 -10.13
N GLN A 46 3.93 -1.61 -8.90
CA GLN A 46 3.02 -2.49 -8.14
C GLN A 46 1.70 -1.80 -7.81
N LEU A 47 1.75 -0.51 -7.46
CA LEU A 47 0.55 0.28 -7.21
C LEU A 47 -0.29 0.44 -8.48
N GLU A 48 0.34 0.79 -9.59
CA GLU A 48 -0.32 0.95 -10.90
C GLU A 48 -0.93 -0.37 -11.39
N GLU A 49 -0.22 -1.49 -11.22
CA GLU A 49 -0.74 -2.82 -11.51
C GLU A 49 -2.02 -3.11 -10.68
N ARG A 50 -1.98 -2.85 -9.36
CA ARG A 50 -3.13 -3.07 -8.48
C ARG A 50 -4.34 -2.20 -8.87
N VAL A 51 -4.11 -0.94 -9.21
CA VAL A 51 -5.15 -0.03 -9.72
C VAL A 51 -5.68 -0.54 -11.07
N GLY A 52 -4.80 -1.00 -11.95
CA GLY A 52 -5.15 -1.57 -13.25
C GLY A 52 -6.04 -2.82 -13.13
N GLU A 53 -5.78 -3.70 -12.15
CA GLU A 53 -6.62 -4.86 -11.86
C GLU A 53 -8.06 -4.45 -11.51
N VAL A 54 -8.23 -3.44 -10.66
CA VAL A 54 -9.55 -2.92 -10.29
C VAL A 54 -10.26 -2.35 -11.52
N ARG A 55 -9.56 -1.52 -12.31
CA ARG A 55 -10.11 -0.92 -13.53
C ARG A 55 -10.51 -1.96 -14.57
N ALA A 56 -9.67 -2.98 -14.78
CA ALA A 56 -9.97 -4.07 -15.70
C ALA A 56 -11.20 -4.86 -15.24
N ALA A 57 -11.33 -5.16 -13.95
CA ALA A 57 -12.49 -5.84 -13.40
C ALA A 57 -13.76 -4.99 -13.52
N GLN A 58 -13.71 -3.68 -13.23
CA GLN A 58 -14.82 -2.76 -13.42
C GLN A 58 -15.25 -2.70 -14.89
N ARG A 59 -14.28 -2.68 -15.82
CA ARG A 59 -14.58 -2.69 -17.26
C ARG A 59 -15.24 -4.00 -17.70
N ALA A 60 -14.78 -5.13 -17.21
CA ALA A 60 -15.36 -6.43 -17.52
C ALA A 60 -16.78 -6.63 -16.94
N ALA A 61 -17.11 -5.93 -15.87
CA ALA A 61 -18.42 -6.04 -15.21
C ALA A 61 -19.54 -5.23 -15.90
N VAL A 62 -19.22 -4.41 -16.90
CA VAL A 62 -20.20 -3.54 -17.60
C VAL A 62 -20.24 -3.83 -19.09
N GLN A 63 -21.39 -3.52 -19.72
CA GLN A 63 -21.62 -3.84 -21.12
C GLN A 63 -21.34 -2.67 -22.09
N SER A 64 -21.24 -1.45 -21.59
CA SER A 64 -21.05 -0.25 -22.41
C SER A 64 -20.02 0.72 -21.80
N ASP A 65 -19.47 1.60 -22.67
CA ASP A 65 -18.57 2.65 -22.23
C ASP A 65 -19.25 3.65 -21.28
N ALA A 66 -20.51 3.96 -21.51
CA ALA A 66 -21.27 4.86 -20.64
C ALA A 66 -21.41 4.29 -19.22
N GLN A 67 -21.71 3.00 -19.09
CA GLN A 67 -21.75 2.32 -17.79
C GLN A 67 -20.37 2.30 -17.12
N TYR A 68 -19.31 2.08 -17.89
CA TYR A 68 -17.95 2.13 -17.35
C TYR A 68 -17.60 3.53 -16.84
N GLN A 69 -17.88 4.60 -17.59
CA GLN A 69 -17.65 5.96 -17.14
C GLN A 69 -18.42 6.28 -15.86
N GLN A 70 -19.66 5.81 -15.73
CA GLN A 70 -20.44 5.96 -14.52
C GLN A 70 -19.80 5.19 -13.34
N ALA A 71 -19.34 3.95 -13.55
CA ALA A 71 -18.72 3.13 -12.52
C ALA A 71 -17.42 3.75 -11.98
N ILE A 72 -16.68 4.50 -12.81
CA ILE A 72 -15.41 5.12 -12.41
C ILE A 72 -15.54 6.59 -11.98
N ALA A 73 -16.67 7.24 -12.18
CA ALA A 73 -16.85 8.66 -11.88
C ALA A 73 -16.53 9.05 -10.43
N GLY A 74 -16.83 8.16 -9.47
CA GLY A 74 -16.55 8.35 -8.03
C GLY A 74 -15.16 7.89 -7.56
N THR A 75 -14.28 7.42 -8.47
CA THR A 75 -13.04 6.74 -8.10
C THR A 75 -11.77 7.59 -8.30
N GLY A 76 -11.88 8.92 -8.19
CA GLY A 76 -10.74 9.84 -8.28
C GLY A 76 -9.65 9.59 -7.22
N THR A 77 -10.00 8.97 -6.11
CA THR A 77 -9.09 8.62 -5.01
C THR A 77 -8.50 7.21 -5.12
N LEU A 78 -8.93 6.39 -6.11
CA LEU A 78 -8.62 4.96 -6.20
C LEU A 78 -7.14 4.64 -5.99
N THR A 79 -6.23 5.38 -6.63
CA THR A 79 -4.78 5.14 -6.49
C THR A 79 -4.31 5.33 -5.05
N ARG A 80 -4.78 6.38 -4.37
CA ARG A 80 -4.42 6.68 -2.98
C ARG A 80 -5.03 5.68 -2.02
N ASP A 81 -6.27 5.30 -2.25
CA ASP A 81 -6.99 4.32 -1.42
C ASP A 81 -6.39 2.92 -1.60
N THR A 82 -6.00 2.55 -2.83
CA THR A 82 -5.26 1.31 -3.10
C THR A 82 -3.93 1.29 -2.36
N LEU A 83 -3.16 2.38 -2.38
CA LEU A 83 -1.89 2.45 -1.65
C LEU A 83 -2.10 2.34 -0.14
N GLN A 84 -3.10 3.04 0.41
CA GLN A 84 -3.46 2.91 1.83
C GLN A 84 -3.78 1.46 2.20
N THR A 85 -4.58 0.76 1.39
CA THR A 85 -4.90 -0.65 1.60
C THR A 85 -3.65 -1.51 1.58
N MET A 86 -2.76 -1.34 0.58
CA MET A 86 -1.50 -2.09 0.49
C MET A 86 -0.58 -1.89 1.70
N ILE A 87 -0.58 -0.71 2.29
CA ILE A 87 0.19 -0.43 3.52
C ILE A 87 -0.51 -1.07 4.72
N LEU A 88 -1.82 -0.87 4.86
CA LEU A 88 -2.60 -1.40 5.97
C LEU A 88 -2.56 -2.93 6.02
N ASP A 89 -2.56 -3.60 4.87
CA ASP A 89 -2.40 -5.06 4.77
C ASP A 89 -1.10 -5.53 5.45
N ARG A 90 0.01 -4.82 5.20
CA ARG A 90 1.30 -5.14 5.84
C ARG A 90 1.30 -4.86 7.34
N VAL A 91 0.67 -3.76 7.74
CA VAL A 91 0.53 -3.37 9.16
C VAL A 91 -0.31 -4.40 9.91
N LEU A 92 -1.46 -4.81 9.35
CA LEU A 92 -2.32 -5.83 9.94
C LEU A 92 -1.61 -7.19 10.03
N HIS A 93 -0.96 -7.60 8.95
CA HIS A 93 -0.20 -8.84 8.93
C HIS A 93 0.90 -8.86 10.01
N ARG A 94 1.60 -7.74 10.19
CA ARG A 94 2.60 -7.59 11.27
C ARG A 94 1.95 -7.67 12.65
N ALA A 95 0.87 -6.93 12.91
CA ALA A 95 0.17 -6.97 14.19
C ALA A 95 -0.35 -8.38 14.51
N ALA A 96 -0.90 -9.08 13.51
CA ALA A 96 -1.36 -10.46 13.63
C ALA A 96 -0.20 -11.41 13.97
N ALA A 97 0.94 -11.29 13.28
CA ALA A 97 2.13 -12.10 13.52
C ALA A 97 2.70 -11.86 14.92
N ASP A 98 2.80 -10.62 15.38
CA ASP A 98 3.28 -10.26 16.72
C ASP A 98 2.38 -10.82 17.83
N ALA A 99 1.07 -10.92 17.56
CA ALA A 99 0.10 -11.56 18.46
C ALA A 99 0.08 -13.11 18.34
N GLY A 100 0.90 -13.71 17.48
CA GLY A 100 0.92 -15.15 17.22
C GLY A 100 -0.32 -15.66 16.47
N VAL A 101 -1.00 -14.80 15.74
CA VAL A 101 -2.15 -15.16 14.90
C VAL A 101 -1.67 -15.76 13.59
N THR A 102 -2.28 -16.88 13.21
CA THR A 102 -2.05 -17.55 11.92
C THR A 102 -3.38 -17.83 11.24
N VAL A 103 -3.38 -17.69 9.92
CA VAL A 103 -4.53 -18.01 9.06
C VAL A 103 -4.13 -19.10 8.08
N THR A 104 -4.87 -20.20 8.09
CA THR A 104 -4.64 -21.35 7.21
C THR A 104 -5.41 -21.22 5.92
N ARG A 105 -4.93 -21.88 4.85
CA ARG A 105 -5.66 -21.96 3.59
C ARG A 105 -7.05 -22.57 3.76
N ARG A 106 -7.20 -23.54 4.66
CA ARG A 106 -8.48 -24.18 4.95
C ARG A 106 -9.50 -23.17 5.48
N GLU A 107 -9.11 -22.33 6.43
CA GLU A 107 -9.99 -21.28 7.00
C GLU A 107 -10.42 -20.28 5.93
N ILE A 108 -9.49 -19.88 5.03
CA ILE A 108 -9.85 -19.00 3.90
C ILE A 108 -10.90 -19.65 3.01
N GLN A 109 -10.73 -20.95 2.67
CA GLN A 109 -11.68 -21.67 1.84
C GLN A 109 -13.04 -21.88 2.53
N GLU A 110 -13.05 -22.19 3.83
CA GLU A 110 -14.28 -22.30 4.61
C GLU A 110 -15.03 -20.96 4.65
N MET A 111 -14.32 -19.86 4.89
CA MET A 111 -14.89 -18.51 4.83
C MET A 111 -15.45 -18.20 3.45
N ARG A 112 -14.67 -18.48 2.38
CA ARG A 112 -15.10 -18.26 1.00
C ARG A 112 -16.37 -19.04 0.68
N SER A 113 -16.41 -20.34 0.98
CA SER A 113 -17.57 -21.19 0.73
C SER A 113 -18.81 -20.68 1.43
N GLY A 114 -18.72 -20.29 2.70
CA GLY A 114 -19.86 -19.74 3.43
C GLY A 114 -20.33 -18.37 2.90
N LEU A 115 -19.42 -17.57 2.31
CA LEU A 115 -19.78 -16.32 1.64
C LEU A 115 -20.44 -16.59 0.27
N GLU A 116 -19.94 -17.56 -0.49
CA GLU A 116 -20.51 -17.96 -1.77
C GLU A 116 -21.94 -18.49 -1.61
N GLU A 117 -22.20 -19.32 -0.60
CA GLU A 117 -23.55 -19.80 -0.30
C GLU A 117 -24.52 -18.65 0.00
N ARG A 118 -24.09 -17.68 0.82
CA ARG A 118 -24.92 -16.49 1.16
C ARG A 118 -25.12 -15.54 -0.01
N ALA A 119 -24.14 -15.44 -0.89
CA ALA A 119 -24.21 -14.57 -2.07
C ALA A 119 -25.01 -15.15 -3.23
N GLY A 120 -25.29 -16.47 -3.21
CA GLY A 120 -25.92 -17.16 -4.33
C GLY A 120 -24.91 -17.66 -5.39
N GLY A 121 -23.66 -17.89 -4.99
CA GLY A 121 -22.59 -18.46 -5.80
C GLY A 121 -21.34 -17.60 -5.94
N ALA A 122 -20.26 -18.21 -6.40
CA ALA A 122 -18.95 -17.59 -6.52
C ALA A 122 -18.97 -16.31 -7.36
N LYS A 123 -19.62 -16.33 -8.53
CA LYS A 123 -19.69 -15.15 -9.42
C LYS A 123 -20.44 -13.99 -8.76
N GLN A 124 -21.50 -14.27 -8.02
CA GLN A 124 -22.27 -13.24 -7.33
C GLN A 124 -21.44 -12.62 -6.19
N LEU A 125 -20.70 -13.45 -5.45
CA LEU A 125 -19.76 -12.99 -4.43
C LEU A 125 -18.71 -12.06 -5.04
N GLU A 126 -18.03 -12.47 -6.10
CA GLU A 126 -17.01 -11.67 -6.79
C GLU A 126 -17.55 -10.33 -7.31
N THR A 127 -18.77 -10.35 -7.88
CA THR A 127 -19.43 -9.13 -8.35
C THR A 127 -19.73 -8.18 -7.18
N THR A 128 -20.25 -8.71 -6.09
CA THR A 128 -20.55 -7.92 -4.88
C THR A 128 -19.28 -7.30 -4.29
N TRP A 129 -18.21 -8.08 -4.14
CA TRP A 129 -16.93 -7.58 -3.62
C TRP A 129 -16.32 -6.48 -4.49
N LEU A 130 -16.39 -6.64 -5.82
CA LEU A 130 -15.93 -5.62 -6.75
C LEU A 130 -16.76 -4.32 -6.63
N GLN A 131 -18.07 -4.44 -6.55
CA GLN A 131 -18.96 -3.26 -6.52
C GLN A 131 -18.93 -2.52 -5.19
N GLN A 132 -18.90 -3.24 -4.07
CA GLN A 132 -18.96 -2.64 -2.74
C GLN A 132 -17.60 -2.21 -2.21
N TYR A 133 -16.56 -3.00 -2.48
CA TYR A 133 -15.24 -2.81 -1.86
C TYR A 133 -14.12 -2.51 -2.87
N GLY A 134 -14.43 -2.53 -4.17
CA GLY A 134 -13.39 -2.35 -5.20
C GLY A 134 -12.37 -3.49 -5.26
N ILE A 135 -12.74 -4.68 -4.75
CA ILE A 135 -11.84 -5.85 -4.70
C ILE A 135 -12.10 -6.71 -5.92
N PRO A 136 -11.14 -6.80 -6.86
CA PRO A 136 -11.29 -7.61 -8.05
C PRO A 136 -11.21 -9.11 -7.72
N PRO A 137 -11.83 -10.00 -8.54
CA PRO A 137 -11.94 -11.43 -8.27
C PRO A 137 -10.62 -12.12 -7.91
N GLN A 138 -9.53 -11.76 -8.59
CA GLN A 138 -8.19 -12.33 -8.34
C GLN A 138 -7.59 -11.95 -6.98
N ARG A 139 -8.15 -10.96 -6.29
CA ARG A 139 -7.72 -10.50 -4.95
C ARG A 139 -8.67 -10.93 -3.83
N LEU A 140 -9.74 -11.66 -4.16
CA LEU A 140 -10.73 -12.05 -3.16
C LEU A 140 -10.10 -12.89 -2.04
N GLU A 141 -9.30 -13.91 -2.35
CA GLU A 141 -8.67 -14.76 -1.33
C GLU A 141 -7.68 -13.99 -0.44
N GLU A 142 -6.92 -13.05 -1.02
CA GLU A 142 -6.02 -12.17 -0.27
C GLU A 142 -6.83 -11.30 0.72
N ASN A 143 -7.95 -10.74 0.28
CA ASN A 143 -8.83 -9.96 1.13
C ASN A 143 -9.48 -10.79 2.24
N LEU A 144 -9.96 -12.01 1.94
CA LEU A 144 -10.52 -12.92 2.94
C LEU A 144 -9.49 -13.31 4.00
N ARG A 145 -8.24 -13.54 3.59
CA ARG A 145 -7.13 -13.78 4.54
C ARG A 145 -6.96 -12.61 5.50
N LEU A 146 -6.95 -11.37 4.99
CA LEU A 146 -6.83 -10.18 5.83
C LEU A 146 -8.01 -10.01 6.77
N GLN A 147 -9.22 -10.30 6.31
CA GLN A 147 -10.40 -10.29 7.20
C GLN A 147 -10.26 -11.31 8.33
N LEU A 148 -9.79 -12.53 8.04
CA LEU A 148 -9.53 -13.55 9.07
C LEU A 148 -8.40 -13.14 10.01
N GLU A 149 -7.33 -12.54 9.51
CA GLU A 149 -6.25 -12.00 10.36
C GLU A 149 -6.80 -10.93 11.32
N ALA A 150 -7.64 -10.01 10.81
CA ALA A 150 -8.25 -8.98 11.63
C ALA A 150 -9.20 -9.55 12.70
N GLN A 151 -10.05 -10.51 12.34
CA GLN A 151 -10.97 -11.16 13.28
C GLN A 151 -10.20 -11.89 14.39
N LYS A 152 -9.23 -12.73 14.01
CA LYS A 152 -8.44 -13.50 14.97
C LYS A 152 -7.56 -12.61 15.85
N LEU A 153 -7.04 -11.50 15.31
CA LEU A 153 -6.33 -10.51 16.11
C LEU A 153 -7.26 -9.88 17.14
N ALA A 154 -8.46 -9.46 16.74
CA ALA A 154 -9.45 -8.90 17.65
C ALA A 154 -9.85 -9.90 18.75
N GLU A 155 -10.10 -11.16 18.41
CA GLU A 155 -10.36 -12.25 19.34
C GLU A 155 -9.20 -12.44 20.32
N LYS A 156 -7.96 -12.45 19.82
CA LYS A 156 -6.76 -12.59 20.64
C LYS A 156 -6.56 -11.45 21.63
N LEU A 157 -6.98 -10.24 21.25
CA LEU A 157 -6.97 -9.04 22.09
C LEU A 157 -8.17 -8.95 23.03
N GLY A 158 -9.14 -9.87 22.94
CA GLY A 158 -10.40 -9.81 23.72
C GLY A 158 -11.28 -8.62 23.35
N THR A 159 -11.28 -8.20 22.09
CA THR A 159 -11.98 -7.01 21.59
C THR A 159 -12.61 -7.28 20.23
N ASP A 160 -13.09 -6.24 19.55
CA ASP A 160 -13.53 -6.27 18.17
C ASP A 160 -12.74 -5.26 17.30
N THR A 161 -12.88 -5.36 15.98
CA THR A 161 -12.12 -4.55 15.02
C THR A 161 -12.47 -3.06 15.03
N ASN A 162 -13.56 -2.65 15.70
CA ASN A 162 -13.99 -1.25 15.80
C ASN A 162 -13.50 -0.58 17.09
N ARG A 163 -12.88 -1.34 17.99
CA ARG A 163 -12.47 -0.85 19.29
C ARG A 163 -11.07 -0.24 19.31
N PRO A 164 -10.82 0.69 20.23
CA PRO A 164 -9.51 1.35 20.35
C PRO A 164 -8.35 0.39 20.56
N GLU A 165 -8.56 -0.72 21.26
CA GLU A 165 -7.52 -1.73 21.55
C GLU A 165 -6.99 -2.38 20.27
N PHE A 166 -7.88 -2.68 19.32
CA PHE A 166 -7.51 -3.20 18.01
C PHE A 166 -6.66 -2.18 17.23
N TRP A 167 -7.11 -0.93 17.16
CA TRP A 167 -6.39 0.14 16.47
C TRP A 167 -5.07 0.50 17.13
N LYS A 168 -4.97 0.35 18.45
CA LYS A 168 -3.70 0.50 19.18
C LYS A 168 -2.69 -0.56 18.72
N ALA A 169 -3.07 -1.82 18.58
CA ALA A 169 -2.19 -2.87 18.06
C ALA A 169 -1.71 -2.57 16.63
N LEU A 170 -2.60 -2.06 15.76
CA LEU A 170 -2.20 -1.62 14.42
C LEU A 170 -1.25 -0.42 14.47
N SER A 171 -1.49 0.55 15.36
CA SER A 171 -0.61 1.71 15.53
C SER A 171 0.80 1.31 15.98
N GLU A 172 0.91 0.37 16.90
CA GLU A 172 2.19 -0.19 17.37
C GLU A 172 2.93 -0.89 16.22
N ALA A 173 2.27 -1.79 15.49
CA ALA A 173 2.83 -2.44 14.31
C ALA A 173 3.23 -1.44 13.20
N SER A 174 2.42 -0.42 12.99
CA SER A 174 2.69 0.66 12.02
C SER A 174 3.95 1.45 12.39
N LYS A 175 4.14 1.73 13.68
CA LYS A 175 5.35 2.38 14.21
C LYS A 175 6.59 1.51 14.01
N ASP A 176 6.51 0.22 14.35
CA ASP A 176 7.62 -0.72 14.23
C ASP A 176 8.03 -0.94 12.77
N LEU A 177 7.07 -0.93 11.86
CA LEU A 177 7.31 -1.02 10.43
C LEU A 177 7.90 0.27 9.83
N ASN A 178 7.95 1.37 10.59
CA ASN A 178 8.47 2.66 10.13
C ASN A 178 7.93 2.99 8.73
N VAL A 179 6.59 3.15 8.64
CA VAL A 179 5.92 3.40 7.35
C VAL A 179 6.34 4.76 6.81
N ASP A 180 6.98 4.76 5.66
CA ASP A 180 7.44 5.95 4.94
C ASP A 180 6.71 6.06 3.59
N LEU A 181 5.87 7.06 3.47
CA LEU A 181 5.01 7.30 2.31
C LEU A 181 5.63 8.35 1.40
N ASN A 182 5.70 8.06 0.11
CA ASN A 182 6.11 9.08 -0.85
C ASN A 182 5.16 10.29 -0.77
N PRO A 183 5.69 11.51 -0.55
CA PRO A 183 4.89 12.73 -0.34
C PRO A 183 3.86 13.02 -1.44
N ARG A 184 4.09 12.51 -2.65
CA ARG A 184 3.12 12.58 -3.77
C ARG A 184 1.76 11.96 -3.43
N TYR A 185 1.74 10.96 -2.56
CA TYR A 185 0.52 10.24 -2.17
C TYR A 185 -0.03 10.69 -0.82
N GLY A 186 0.67 11.56 -0.09
CA GLY A 186 0.27 12.07 1.22
C GLY A 186 1.27 11.77 2.30
N THR A 187 0.81 11.69 3.54
CA THR A 187 1.58 11.32 4.73
C THR A 187 0.90 10.15 5.44
N TRP A 188 1.66 9.38 6.20
CA TRP A 188 1.14 8.30 7.01
C TRP A 188 0.91 8.76 8.46
N ASP A 189 -0.31 8.67 8.95
CA ASP A 189 -0.66 8.89 10.34
C ASP A 189 -0.53 7.57 11.10
N VAL A 190 0.57 7.43 11.84
CA VAL A 190 0.87 6.21 12.61
C VAL A 190 -0.19 5.94 13.67
N GLN A 191 -0.75 6.98 14.31
CA GLN A 191 -1.75 6.84 15.37
C GLN A 191 -3.05 6.25 14.86
N LYS A 192 -3.43 6.62 13.65
CA LYS A 192 -4.66 6.15 13.00
C LYS A 192 -4.43 4.98 12.06
N SER A 193 -3.18 4.60 11.83
CA SER A 193 -2.79 3.63 10.79
C SER A 193 -3.48 3.93 9.46
N SER A 194 -3.45 5.19 9.06
CA SER A 194 -4.13 5.67 7.85
C SER A 194 -3.34 6.74 7.12
N ARG A 195 -3.62 6.89 5.84
CA ARG A 195 -3.07 7.97 5.03
C ARG A 195 -3.79 9.29 5.36
N ALA A 196 -3.04 10.37 5.43
CA ALA A 196 -3.54 11.73 5.46
C ALA A 196 -3.08 12.48 4.20
N ASP A 197 -3.87 13.46 3.75
CA ASP A 197 -3.45 14.30 2.62
C ASP A 197 -2.26 15.17 3.03
N ALA A 198 -1.27 15.29 2.14
CA ALA A 198 -0.16 16.19 2.37
C ALA A 198 -0.67 17.64 2.38
N LYS A 199 -0.42 18.34 3.47
CA LYS A 199 -0.64 19.79 3.50
C LYS A 199 0.44 20.46 2.65
N THR A 200 0.08 20.83 1.43
CA THR A 200 0.95 21.59 0.52
C THR A 200 0.58 23.07 0.62
N PRO A 201 1.32 23.87 1.41
CA PRO A 201 0.93 25.26 1.71
C PRO A 201 0.86 26.18 0.47
N TRP A 202 1.54 25.76 -0.62
CA TRP A 202 1.56 26.50 -1.89
C TRP A 202 0.47 26.07 -2.89
N VAL A 203 -0.25 24.95 -2.64
CA VAL A 203 -1.39 24.55 -3.45
C VAL A 203 -2.64 25.18 -2.82
N ARG A 204 -3.19 26.22 -3.46
CA ARG A 204 -4.51 26.72 -3.08
C ARG A 204 -5.55 25.69 -3.48
N ASP A 205 -6.31 25.22 -2.51
CA ASP A 205 -7.49 24.40 -2.77
C ASP A 205 -8.60 25.30 -3.33
N VAL A 206 -8.65 25.36 -4.67
CA VAL A 206 -9.62 26.20 -5.37
C VAL A 206 -11.05 25.72 -5.12
N SER A 207 -11.23 24.42 -4.84
CA SER A 207 -12.54 23.83 -4.55
C SER A 207 -13.09 24.29 -3.20
N ALA A 208 -12.22 24.43 -2.18
CA ALA A 208 -12.61 24.97 -0.89
C ALA A 208 -12.97 26.47 -0.95
N ALA A 209 -12.28 27.24 -1.81
CA ALA A 209 -12.57 28.65 -2.00
C ALA A 209 -13.91 28.87 -2.76
N GLN A 210 -14.27 27.99 -3.69
CA GLN A 210 -15.55 28.05 -4.40
C GLN A 210 -16.74 27.67 -3.51
N ALA A 211 -16.57 26.69 -2.61
CA ALA A 211 -17.61 26.29 -1.66
C ALA A 211 -17.95 27.40 -0.65
N GLN A 212 -17.00 28.28 -0.30
CA GLN A 212 -17.22 29.41 0.58
C GLN A 212 -17.87 30.63 -0.10
N GLN A 213 -17.80 30.71 -1.43
CA GLN A 213 -18.43 31.81 -2.21
C GLN A 213 -19.88 31.50 -2.59
N SER A 214 -20.34 30.27 -2.40
CA SER A 214 -21.71 29.82 -2.70
C SER A 214 -22.63 29.76 -1.48
N MET A 215 -22.16 30.22 -0.32
CA MET A 215 -22.95 30.45 0.91
C MET A 215 -23.22 31.91 1.13
#